data_d97ba5c6efc52186dc2512a25aa793d6
#
_entry.id   d97ba5c6efc52186dc2512a25aa793d6
#
_cell.length_a   1.000
_cell.length_b   1.000
_cell.length_c   1.000
_cell.angle_alpha   90.00
_cell.angle_beta   90.00
_cell.angle_gamma   90.00
#
_symmetry.space_group_name_H-M   'P 1'
#
loop_
_entity.id
_entity.type
_entity.pdbx_description
1 polymer ?
#
loop_
_entity_poly.entity_id
_entity_poly.type
_entity_poly.pdbx_seq_one_letter_code
_entity_poly.pdbx_strand_id
1 'polypeptide(L)'
;MVEPSAWEPWYEEIRRAFGYSLEADLRAAYLLDELLEDYDIGAALRRAEDLLSDRLVIVFGAGPNLEEHLDIFLNVLPRLKRRDITVIAADGATSALLERNLVPDIITTDLDGDVSSILRANHMGSLAIVHAHGDNMEALRRYARSFRSGLTLGTCQTKPVGVLLNFGGFTDGDRAVFTALHLGASAVLLAGWSFHGLVGRFSKPWLRKAVEASDVKRMKLSFAKKLVSWLAKLNPGKIFVLEEDIPNTVRLEDEELDSFLSGGGRG
;
A
#
# COMPACT_ATOMS: atom_id res chain seq x y z
N MET A 1 7.97 -10.71 11.11
CA MET A 1 8.21 -10.94 9.67
C MET A 1 7.26 -12.04 9.22
N VAL A 2 6.50 -11.83 8.16
CA VAL A 2 5.65 -12.90 7.60
C VAL A 2 6.54 -13.76 6.72
N GLU A 3 6.70 -15.02 7.11
CA GLU A 3 7.48 -15.98 6.32
C GLU A 3 6.77 -16.26 4.98
N PRO A 4 7.50 -16.45 3.87
CA PRO A 4 6.91 -16.77 2.57
C PRO A 4 5.95 -17.98 2.62
N SER A 5 6.27 -18.98 3.43
CA SER A 5 5.43 -20.15 3.67
C SER A 5 4.07 -19.83 4.31
N ALA A 6 3.98 -18.74 5.06
CA ALA A 6 2.72 -18.30 5.67
C ALA A 6 1.84 -17.50 4.68
N TRP A 7 2.45 -16.92 3.63
CA TRP A 7 1.73 -16.24 2.55
C TRP A 7 1.13 -17.21 1.52
N GLU A 8 1.82 -18.30 1.17
CA GLU A 8 1.37 -19.24 0.12
C GLU A 8 -0.09 -19.73 0.27
N PRO A 9 -0.59 -20.11 1.46
CA PRO A 9 -1.98 -20.49 1.63
C PRO A 9 -2.99 -19.41 1.29
N TRP A 10 -2.68 -18.13 1.66
CA TRP A 10 -3.51 -16.97 1.32
C TRP A 10 -3.54 -16.72 -0.18
N TYR A 11 -2.39 -16.79 -0.84
CA TYR A 11 -2.30 -16.63 -2.28
C TYR A 11 -3.13 -17.71 -3.02
N GLU A 12 -3.05 -18.97 -2.59
CA GLU A 12 -3.85 -20.06 -3.17
C GLU A 12 -5.36 -19.86 -2.94
N GLU A 13 -5.78 -19.41 -1.76
CA GLU A 13 -7.19 -19.10 -1.48
C GLU A 13 -7.69 -17.96 -2.37
N ILE A 14 -6.94 -16.87 -2.48
CA ILE A 14 -7.26 -15.72 -3.33
C ILE A 14 -7.34 -16.17 -4.79
N ARG A 15 -6.34 -16.88 -5.28
CA ARG A 15 -6.27 -17.35 -6.65
C ARG A 15 -7.49 -18.20 -7.04
N ARG A 16 -7.91 -19.11 -6.15
CA ARG A 16 -9.12 -19.92 -6.35
C ARG A 16 -10.40 -19.08 -6.32
N ALA A 17 -10.50 -18.14 -5.37
CA ALA A 17 -11.68 -17.30 -5.22
C ALA A 17 -11.95 -16.40 -6.43
N PHE A 18 -10.88 -15.91 -7.07
CA PHE A 18 -10.96 -14.99 -8.22
C PHE A 18 -10.73 -15.68 -9.58
N GLY A 19 -10.35 -16.95 -9.61
CA GLY A 19 -10.01 -17.65 -10.85
C GLY A 19 -8.70 -17.18 -11.49
N TYR A 20 -7.76 -16.63 -10.70
CA TYR A 20 -6.50 -16.12 -11.24
C TYR A 20 -5.54 -17.24 -11.66
N SER A 21 -4.87 -17.03 -12.78
CA SER A 21 -3.91 -18.00 -13.34
C SER A 21 -2.52 -17.78 -12.75
N LEU A 22 -1.97 -18.82 -12.10
CA LEU A 22 -0.57 -18.83 -11.65
C LEU A 22 0.40 -18.51 -12.81
N GLU A 23 0.14 -19.07 -13.98
CA GLU A 23 0.97 -18.87 -15.17
C GLU A 23 0.94 -17.40 -15.65
N ALA A 24 -0.22 -16.72 -15.57
CA ALA A 24 -0.32 -15.30 -15.90
C ALA A 24 0.45 -14.44 -14.89
N ASP A 25 0.35 -14.76 -13.60
CA ASP A 25 1.10 -14.07 -12.54
C ASP A 25 2.62 -14.26 -12.69
N LEU A 26 3.06 -15.47 -13.02
CA LEU A 26 4.48 -15.74 -13.31
C LEU A 26 4.97 -14.98 -14.54
N ARG A 27 4.18 -14.93 -15.64
CA ARG A 27 4.54 -14.13 -16.83
C ARG A 27 4.66 -12.64 -16.49
N ALA A 28 3.75 -12.10 -15.67
CA ALA A 28 3.83 -10.72 -15.24
C ALA A 28 5.07 -10.46 -14.36
N ALA A 29 5.41 -11.40 -13.48
CA ALA A 29 6.61 -11.31 -12.64
C ALA A 29 7.88 -11.30 -13.51
N TYR A 30 8.05 -12.24 -14.45
CA TYR A 30 9.19 -12.25 -15.35
C TYR A 30 9.28 -10.98 -16.21
N LEU A 31 8.12 -10.46 -16.68
CA LEU A 31 8.08 -9.21 -17.42
C LEU A 31 8.59 -8.02 -16.58
N LEU A 32 8.13 -7.90 -15.33
CA LEU A 32 8.58 -6.81 -14.47
C LEU A 32 10.05 -6.95 -14.08
N ASP A 33 10.52 -8.17 -13.85
CA ASP A 33 11.92 -8.48 -13.61
C ASP A 33 12.80 -7.96 -14.78
N GLU A 34 12.46 -8.33 -16.02
CA GLU A 34 13.14 -7.85 -17.24
C GLU A 34 13.12 -6.31 -17.37
N LEU A 35 11.97 -5.68 -17.03
CA LEU A 35 11.83 -4.23 -17.14
C LEU A 35 12.65 -3.46 -16.11
N LEU A 36 12.99 -4.09 -14.97
CA LEU A 36 13.75 -3.49 -13.88
C LEU A 36 15.19 -4.03 -13.74
N GLU A 37 15.68 -4.85 -14.68
CA GLU A 37 17.00 -5.48 -14.59
C GLU A 37 18.16 -4.49 -14.41
N ASP A 38 18.06 -3.30 -15.02
CA ASP A 38 19.06 -2.22 -14.95
C ASP A 38 18.83 -1.24 -13.79
N TYR A 39 17.84 -1.48 -12.92
CA TYR A 39 17.51 -0.59 -11.81
C TYR A 39 18.38 -0.87 -10.59
N ASP A 40 18.75 0.21 -9.87
CA ASP A 40 19.45 0.07 -8.59
C ASP A 40 18.48 -0.35 -7.47
N ILE A 41 18.11 -1.63 -7.50
CA ILE A 41 17.21 -2.23 -6.51
C ILE A 41 17.82 -2.18 -5.12
N GLY A 42 19.15 -2.29 -5.00
CA GLY A 42 19.84 -2.19 -3.71
C GLY A 42 19.67 -0.82 -3.07
N ALA A 43 19.79 0.28 -3.85
CA ALA A 43 19.52 1.62 -3.34
C ALA A 43 18.06 1.81 -2.96
N ALA A 44 17.12 1.31 -3.79
CA ALA A 44 15.69 1.39 -3.50
C ALA A 44 15.31 0.60 -2.23
N LEU A 45 15.89 -0.59 -2.02
CA LEU A 45 15.62 -1.39 -0.82
C LEU A 45 16.16 -0.71 0.44
N ARG A 46 17.40 -0.21 0.41
CA ARG A 46 17.96 0.59 1.53
C ARG A 46 17.07 1.80 1.84
N ARG A 47 16.58 2.48 0.79
CA ARG A 47 15.66 3.62 0.96
C ARG A 47 14.34 3.19 1.62
N ALA A 48 13.79 2.02 1.26
CA ALA A 48 12.60 1.47 1.91
C ALA A 48 12.85 1.16 3.40
N GLU A 49 13.98 0.53 3.70
CA GLU A 49 14.40 0.23 5.09
C GLU A 49 14.57 1.51 5.92
N ASP A 50 15.23 2.53 5.40
CA ASP A 50 15.40 3.85 6.06
C ASP A 50 14.07 4.56 6.32
N LEU A 51 13.09 4.37 5.43
CA LEU A 51 11.78 4.97 5.55
C LEU A 51 10.84 4.21 6.50
N LEU A 52 11.08 2.93 6.76
CA LEU A 52 10.12 2.08 7.46
C LEU A 52 10.60 1.59 8.82
N SER A 53 11.91 1.33 8.98
CA SER A 53 12.44 0.77 10.21
C SER A 53 12.24 1.72 11.40
N ASP A 54 11.63 1.18 12.47
CA ASP A 54 11.33 1.87 13.72
C ASP A 54 10.46 3.14 13.58
N ARG A 55 9.73 3.28 12.46
CA ARG A 55 8.86 4.44 12.21
C ARG A 55 7.39 4.11 12.41
N LEU A 56 6.62 5.15 12.78
CA LEU A 56 5.18 5.14 12.62
C LEU A 56 4.84 5.32 11.14
N VAL A 57 4.14 4.36 10.55
CA VAL A 57 3.75 4.37 9.14
C VAL A 57 2.27 4.68 9.02
N ILE A 58 1.91 5.66 8.19
CA ILE A 58 0.52 5.97 7.89
C ILE A 58 0.24 5.52 6.45
N VAL A 59 -0.70 4.60 6.29
CA VAL A 59 -1.10 4.05 4.98
C VAL A 59 -2.44 4.66 4.57
N PHE A 60 -2.40 5.54 3.58
CA PHE A 60 -3.60 6.11 2.98
C PHE A 60 -4.15 5.21 1.89
N GLY A 61 -5.40 4.75 2.08
CA GLY A 61 -6.19 4.05 1.08
C GLY A 61 -7.14 4.98 0.33
N ALA A 62 -7.65 4.57 -0.83
CA ALA A 62 -8.58 5.38 -1.64
C ALA A 62 -10.06 5.13 -1.29
N GLY A 63 -10.37 5.00 0.00
CA GLY A 63 -11.74 4.89 0.51
C GLY A 63 -12.51 6.21 0.47
N PRO A 64 -13.82 6.19 0.75
CA PRO A 64 -14.68 7.39 0.71
C PRO A 64 -14.31 8.43 1.76
N ASN A 65 -13.71 8.04 2.87
CA ASN A 65 -13.25 8.87 3.99
C ASN A 65 -11.79 9.36 3.85
N LEU A 66 -11.14 9.11 2.70
CA LEU A 66 -9.74 9.51 2.48
C LEU A 66 -9.51 11.01 2.67
N GLU A 67 -10.39 11.85 2.10
CA GLU A 67 -10.20 13.31 2.13
C GLU A 67 -10.32 13.86 3.55
N GLU A 68 -11.27 13.35 4.32
CA GLU A 68 -11.48 13.71 5.73
C GLU A 68 -10.27 13.33 6.60
N HIS A 69 -9.84 12.06 6.53
CA HIS A 69 -8.67 11.59 7.28
C HIS A 69 -7.37 12.31 6.86
N LEU A 70 -7.26 12.67 5.58
CA LEU A 70 -6.11 13.42 5.09
C LEU A 70 -6.12 14.87 5.62
N ASP A 71 -7.28 15.52 5.67
CA ASP A 71 -7.40 16.88 6.21
C ASP A 71 -7.11 16.90 7.73
N ILE A 72 -7.58 15.90 8.49
CA ILE A 72 -7.24 15.73 9.91
C ILE A 72 -5.70 15.54 10.07
N PHE A 73 -5.11 14.65 9.29
CA PHE A 73 -3.65 14.41 9.31
C PHE A 73 -2.85 15.67 9.01
N LEU A 74 -3.24 16.43 8.00
CA LEU A 74 -2.56 17.68 7.60
C LEU A 74 -2.61 18.75 8.68
N ASN A 75 -3.68 18.81 9.47
CA ASN A 75 -3.80 19.73 10.60
C ASN A 75 -2.83 19.39 11.74
N VAL A 76 -2.50 18.11 11.89
CA VAL A 76 -1.56 17.63 12.92
C VAL A 76 -0.12 17.67 12.43
N LEU A 77 0.12 17.39 11.15
CA LEU A 77 1.44 17.23 10.54
C LEU A 77 2.47 18.32 10.91
N PRO A 78 2.14 19.65 10.98
CA PRO A 78 3.11 20.69 11.34
C PRO A 78 3.69 20.56 12.76
N ARG A 79 3.01 19.81 13.65
CA ARG A 79 3.42 19.58 15.04
C ARG A 79 4.26 18.30 15.19
N LEU A 80 4.33 17.48 14.15
CA LEU A 80 4.99 16.19 14.17
C LEU A 80 6.47 16.29 13.76
N LYS A 81 7.28 15.42 14.29
CA LYS A 81 8.64 15.22 13.80
C LYS A 81 8.60 14.37 12.54
N ARG A 82 8.67 15.02 11.38
CA ARG A 82 8.54 14.37 10.06
C ARG A 82 9.46 13.13 9.89
N ARG A 83 10.62 13.13 10.54
CA ARG A 83 11.58 12.00 10.50
C ARG A 83 11.09 10.73 11.20
N ASP A 84 10.10 10.84 12.09
CA ASP A 84 9.60 9.71 12.90
C ASP A 84 8.36 9.06 12.24
N ILE A 85 7.88 9.66 11.14
CA ILE A 85 6.66 9.25 10.44
C ILE A 85 6.96 8.99 8.97
N THR A 86 6.36 7.94 8.42
CA THR A 86 6.38 7.64 6.98
C THR A 86 4.95 7.58 6.43
N VAL A 87 4.74 8.25 5.32
CA VAL A 87 3.46 8.29 4.61
C VAL A 87 3.53 7.37 3.40
N ILE A 88 2.65 6.37 3.36
CA ILE A 88 2.45 5.50 2.19
C ILE A 88 1.10 5.83 1.54
N ALA A 89 1.09 6.02 0.25
CA ALA A 89 -0.12 6.13 -0.55
C ALA A 89 -0.36 4.82 -1.32
N ALA A 90 -1.54 4.22 -1.15
CA ALA A 90 -1.95 3.07 -1.95
C ALA A 90 -2.62 3.56 -3.25
N ASP A 91 -1.93 3.36 -4.35
CA ASP A 91 -2.35 3.62 -5.72
C ASP A 91 -3.06 4.98 -5.88
N GLY A 92 -4.38 5.00 -6.10
CA GLY A 92 -5.16 6.22 -6.32
C GLY A 92 -5.13 7.24 -5.17
N ALA A 93 -4.79 6.83 -3.94
CA ALA A 93 -4.59 7.78 -2.84
C ALA A 93 -3.47 8.78 -3.13
N THR A 94 -2.50 8.44 -4.00
CA THR A 94 -1.42 9.33 -4.43
C THR A 94 -1.95 10.64 -4.98
N SER A 95 -2.99 10.60 -5.81
CA SER A 95 -3.60 11.80 -6.39
C SER A 95 -4.20 12.72 -5.32
N ALA A 96 -4.90 12.16 -4.33
CA ALA A 96 -5.48 12.94 -3.24
C ALA A 96 -4.42 13.65 -2.40
N LEU A 97 -3.31 12.96 -2.11
CA LEU A 97 -2.20 13.55 -1.37
C LEU A 97 -1.56 14.70 -2.16
N LEU A 98 -1.29 14.48 -3.46
CA LEU A 98 -0.70 15.51 -4.33
C LEU A 98 -1.62 16.72 -4.53
N GLU A 99 -2.95 16.54 -4.59
CA GLU A 99 -3.92 17.64 -4.63
C GLU A 99 -3.81 18.55 -3.39
N ARG A 100 -3.34 18.01 -2.26
CA ARG A 100 -3.11 18.73 -1.00
C ARG A 100 -1.65 19.09 -0.75
N ASN A 101 -0.82 19.05 -1.81
CA ASN A 101 0.62 19.35 -1.75
C ASN A 101 1.41 18.43 -0.78
N LEU A 102 0.91 17.25 -0.49
CA LEU A 102 1.62 16.22 0.28
C LEU A 102 2.20 15.17 -0.69
N VAL A 103 3.52 15.11 -0.78
CA VAL A 103 4.21 14.05 -1.51
C VAL A 103 4.37 12.86 -0.56
N PRO A 104 3.83 11.66 -0.89
CA PRO A 104 4.04 10.48 -0.06
C PRO A 104 5.52 10.06 -0.07
N ASP A 105 5.98 9.41 0.99
CA ASP A 105 7.33 8.85 1.04
C ASP A 105 7.43 7.58 0.18
N ILE A 106 6.36 6.77 0.22
CA ILE A 106 6.26 5.51 -0.52
C ILE A 106 4.90 5.45 -1.24
N ILE A 107 4.89 4.80 -2.40
CA ILE A 107 3.67 4.48 -3.15
C ILE A 107 3.65 2.97 -3.39
N THR A 108 2.52 2.31 -3.13
CA THR A 108 2.26 0.93 -3.57
C THR A 108 1.24 0.95 -4.69
N THR A 109 1.52 0.27 -5.81
CA THR A 109 0.66 0.36 -7.01
C THR A 109 0.77 -0.86 -7.90
N ASP A 110 -0.34 -1.28 -8.49
CA ASP A 110 -0.40 -2.19 -9.63
C ASP A 110 -0.64 -1.46 -10.96
N LEU A 111 -0.54 -0.13 -10.96
CA LEU A 111 -0.66 0.77 -12.12
C LEU A 111 -2.08 0.82 -12.73
N ASP A 112 -3.12 0.58 -11.94
CA ASP A 112 -4.51 0.64 -12.40
C ASP A 112 -5.25 1.94 -11.99
N GLY A 113 -4.58 2.82 -11.21
CA GLY A 113 -5.06 4.13 -10.79
C GLY A 113 -4.62 5.28 -11.71
N ASP A 114 -4.42 6.47 -11.13
CA ASP A 114 -3.86 7.62 -11.86
C ASP A 114 -2.33 7.53 -11.96
N VAL A 115 -1.85 6.79 -12.96
CA VAL A 115 -0.42 6.57 -13.20
C VAL A 115 0.36 7.87 -13.38
N SER A 116 -0.28 8.94 -13.89
CA SER A 116 0.40 10.23 -14.06
C SER A 116 0.78 10.85 -12.72
N SER A 117 -0.10 10.80 -11.73
CA SER A 117 0.18 11.25 -10.36
C SER A 117 1.21 10.35 -9.67
N ILE A 118 1.16 9.04 -9.88
CA ILE A 118 2.12 8.08 -9.34
C ILE A 118 3.53 8.36 -9.86
N LEU A 119 3.70 8.51 -11.19
CA LEU A 119 4.98 8.85 -11.80
C LEU A 119 5.48 10.23 -11.33
N ARG A 120 4.58 11.23 -11.27
CA ARG A 120 4.92 12.56 -10.76
C ARG A 120 5.47 12.48 -9.32
N ALA A 121 4.82 11.77 -8.42
CA ALA A 121 5.28 11.61 -7.05
C ALA A 121 6.63 10.88 -6.99
N ASN A 122 6.84 9.83 -7.78
CA ASN A 122 8.13 9.13 -7.86
C ASN A 122 9.24 10.07 -8.37
N HIS A 123 8.98 10.91 -9.38
CA HIS A 123 9.93 11.93 -9.83
C HIS A 123 10.19 13.03 -8.80
N MET A 124 9.25 13.29 -7.89
CA MET A 124 9.42 14.19 -6.74
C MET A 124 10.16 13.54 -5.56
N GLY A 125 10.49 12.24 -5.62
CA GLY A 125 11.31 11.54 -4.63
C GLY A 125 10.61 10.44 -3.85
N SER A 126 9.34 10.15 -4.13
CA SER A 126 8.65 8.98 -3.54
C SER A 126 9.29 7.68 -4.02
N LEU A 127 9.47 6.72 -3.11
CA LEU A 127 9.79 5.35 -3.48
C LEU A 127 8.53 4.67 -4.04
N ALA A 128 8.60 4.12 -5.24
CA ALA A 128 7.51 3.35 -5.83
C ALA A 128 7.72 1.84 -5.62
N ILE A 129 6.71 1.15 -5.12
CA ILE A 129 6.65 -0.31 -5.04
C ILE A 129 5.63 -0.77 -6.07
N VAL A 130 6.13 -1.18 -7.23
CA VAL A 130 5.33 -1.60 -8.38
C VAL A 130 5.06 -3.10 -8.29
N HIS A 131 3.79 -3.48 -8.37
CA HIS A 131 3.38 -4.87 -8.26
C HIS A 131 3.02 -5.47 -9.61
N ALA A 132 3.52 -6.69 -9.86
CA ALA A 132 3.21 -7.49 -11.05
C ALA A 132 2.17 -8.57 -10.75
N HIS A 133 1.10 -8.60 -11.53
CA HIS A 133 0.12 -9.69 -11.57
C HIS A 133 -0.45 -9.89 -12.98
N GLY A 134 -1.17 -10.99 -13.22
CA GLY A 134 -1.58 -11.39 -14.56
C GLY A 134 -2.36 -10.35 -15.36
N ASP A 135 -3.11 -9.48 -14.66
CA ASP A 135 -4.02 -8.53 -15.32
C ASP A 135 -3.36 -7.18 -15.67
N ASN A 136 -2.13 -6.90 -15.18
CA ASN A 136 -1.50 -5.57 -15.39
C ASN A 136 -0.30 -5.54 -16.34
N MET A 137 -0.03 -6.62 -17.08
CA MET A 137 1.15 -6.72 -17.98
C MET A 137 1.24 -5.59 -19.00
N GLU A 138 0.11 -5.08 -19.51
CA GLU A 138 0.10 -3.96 -20.46
C GLU A 138 0.56 -2.66 -19.78
N ALA A 139 0.06 -2.39 -18.57
CA ALA A 139 0.48 -1.24 -17.78
C ALA A 139 1.97 -1.31 -17.41
N LEU A 140 2.48 -2.51 -17.06
CA LEU A 140 3.90 -2.73 -16.80
C LEU A 140 4.76 -2.37 -18.02
N ARG A 141 4.43 -2.91 -19.22
CA ARG A 141 5.16 -2.58 -20.47
C ARG A 141 5.17 -1.08 -20.75
N ARG A 142 4.05 -0.42 -20.48
CA ARG A 142 3.88 1.00 -20.80
C ARG A 142 4.61 1.93 -19.84
N TYR A 143 4.65 1.59 -18.54
CA TYR A 143 5.02 2.55 -17.52
C TYR A 143 6.22 2.17 -16.65
N ALA A 144 6.56 0.87 -16.51
CA ALA A 144 7.58 0.45 -15.54
C ALA A 144 8.93 1.14 -15.76
N ARG A 145 9.35 1.33 -17.00
CA ARG A 145 10.61 2.03 -17.34
C ARG A 145 10.54 3.56 -17.21
N SER A 146 9.39 4.14 -16.85
CA SER A 146 9.24 5.57 -16.59
C SER A 146 9.54 5.94 -15.14
N PHE A 147 9.67 4.96 -14.26
CA PHE A 147 10.04 5.19 -12.86
C PHE A 147 11.54 5.43 -12.71
N ARG A 148 11.94 6.07 -11.59
CA ARG A 148 13.33 6.37 -11.30
C ARG A 148 14.06 5.15 -10.75
N SER A 149 15.18 4.77 -11.37
CA SER A 149 16.12 3.81 -10.80
C SER A 149 16.60 4.28 -9.41
N GLY A 150 16.76 3.34 -8.47
CA GLY A 150 17.09 3.66 -7.06
C GLY A 150 15.93 4.16 -6.20
N LEU A 151 14.77 4.45 -6.81
CA LEU A 151 13.51 4.80 -6.15
C LEU A 151 12.34 3.90 -6.62
N THR A 152 12.64 2.69 -7.05
CA THR A 152 11.62 1.74 -7.51
C THR A 152 11.98 0.32 -7.10
N LEU A 153 11.04 -0.35 -6.45
CA LEU A 153 11.06 -1.78 -6.16
C LEU A 153 9.99 -2.48 -6.98
N GLY A 154 10.32 -3.64 -7.50
CA GLY A 154 9.36 -4.55 -8.10
C GLY A 154 8.90 -5.61 -7.11
N THR A 155 7.61 -5.93 -7.10
CA THR A 155 7.04 -7.00 -6.29
C THR A 155 6.15 -7.92 -7.11
N CYS A 156 5.98 -9.15 -6.65
CA CYS A 156 5.04 -10.12 -7.19
C CYS A 156 4.33 -10.87 -6.07
N GLN A 157 3.26 -11.60 -6.40
CA GLN A 157 2.52 -12.41 -5.42
C GLN A 157 2.90 -13.90 -5.47
N THR A 158 3.71 -14.29 -6.45
CA THR A 158 4.32 -15.63 -6.58
C THR A 158 5.63 -15.74 -5.79
N LYS A 159 6.33 -16.86 -5.90
CA LYS A 159 7.73 -16.90 -5.49
C LYS A 159 8.50 -15.81 -6.24
N PRO A 160 9.35 -15.04 -5.55
CA PRO A 160 10.17 -14.01 -6.19
C PRO A 160 10.99 -14.54 -7.36
N VAL A 161 11.09 -13.75 -8.42
CA VAL A 161 11.95 -14.03 -9.58
C VAL A 161 12.93 -12.87 -9.76
N GLY A 162 14.17 -13.16 -10.11
CA GLY A 162 15.20 -12.15 -10.37
C GLY A 162 15.33 -11.10 -9.27
N VAL A 163 15.06 -9.84 -9.63
CA VAL A 163 15.18 -8.68 -8.73
C VAL A 163 13.91 -8.38 -7.93
N LEU A 164 12.81 -9.13 -8.17
CA LEU A 164 11.54 -8.88 -7.52
C LEU A 164 11.51 -9.38 -6.08
N LEU A 165 10.67 -8.74 -5.28
CA LEU A 165 10.40 -9.09 -3.88
C LEU A 165 8.96 -9.58 -3.71
N ASN A 166 8.68 -10.27 -2.61
CA ASN A 166 7.33 -10.62 -2.19
C ASN A 166 7.20 -10.41 -0.68
N PHE A 167 6.49 -9.37 -0.27
CA PHE A 167 6.19 -9.09 1.13
C PHE A 167 4.85 -9.68 1.57
N GLY A 168 4.07 -10.23 0.64
CA GLY A 168 2.67 -10.62 0.83
C GLY A 168 1.70 -9.47 0.52
N GLY A 169 0.42 -9.71 0.79
CA GLY A 169 -0.66 -8.76 0.51
C GLY A 169 -1.31 -8.98 -0.85
N PHE A 170 -2.54 -8.47 -0.98
CA PHE A 170 -3.38 -8.71 -2.15
C PHE A 170 -3.81 -7.43 -2.88
N THR A 171 -4.23 -6.40 -2.15
CA THR A 171 -4.52 -5.07 -2.70
C THR A 171 -3.38 -4.11 -2.35
N ASP A 172 -3.27 -2.96 -3.03
CA ASP A 172 -2.16 -2.03 -2.78
C ASP A 172 -2.12 -1.54 -1.34
N GLY A 173 -3.30 -1.37 -0.71
CA GLY A 173 -3.38 -0.99 0.69
C GLY A 173 -2.76 -2.04 1.61
N ASP A 174 -3.25 -3.26 1.56
CA ASP A 174 -2.73 -4.31 2.46
C ASP A 174 -1.29 -4.72 2.10
N ARG A 175 -0.87 -4.66 0.81
CA ARG A 175 0.55 -4.77 0.44
C ARG A 175 1.42 -3.72 1.12
N ALA A 176 0.94 -2.47 1.24
CA ALA A 176 1.63 -1.42 1.98
C ALA A 176 1.82 -1.81 3.46
N VAL A 177 0.77 -2.36 4.11
CA VAL A 177 0.84 -2.82 5.50
C VAL A 177 1.83 -3.97 5.66
N PHE A 178 1.77 -4.97 4.77
CA PHE A 178 2.73 -6.08 4.76
C PHE A 178 4.16 -5.60 4.62
N THR A 179 4.41 -4.70 3.66
CA THR A 179 5.75 -4.12 3.42
C THR A 179 6.24 -3.35 4.64
N ALA A 180 5.40 -2.50 5.23
CA ALA A 180 5.76 -1.70 6.39
C ALA A 180 6.17 -2.57 7.58
N LEU A 181 5.37 -3.58 7.92
CA LEU A 181 5.68 -4.49 9.03
C LEU A 181 6.88 -5.39 8.73
N HIS A 182 7.05 -5.83 7.49
CA HIS A 182 8.20 -6.66 7.08
C HIS A 182 9.52 -5.88 7.23
N LEU A 183 9.52 -4.61 6.87
CA LEU A 183 10.69 -3.73 6.95
C LEU A 183 10.80 -2.98 8.30
N GLY A 184 10.11 -3.47 9.34
CA GLY A 184 10.37 -3.09 10.72
C GLY A 184 9.62 -1.86 11.22
N ALA A 185 8.48 -1.49 10.64
CA ALA A 185 7.65 -0.41 11.17
C ALA A 185 7.30 -0.66 12.65
N SER A 186 7.40 0.38 13.47
CA SER A 186 7.02 0.31 14.89
C SER A 186 5.52 0.18 15.07
N ALA A 187 4.76 0.93 14.26
CA ALA A 187 3.30 0.90 14.19
C ALA A 187 2.83 1.28 12.79
N VAL A 188 1.62 0.86 12.41
CA VAL A 188 0.97 1.19 11.14
C VAL A 188 -0.43 1.73 11.43
N LEU A 189 -0.74 2.94 10.96
CA LEU A 189 -2.07 3.55 11.00
C LEU A 189 -2.71 3.47 9.62
N LEU A 190 -3.93 2.96 9.54
CA LEU A 190 -4.73 2.90 8.32
C LEU A 190 -5.69 4.10 8.27
N ALA A 191 -5.52 4.96 7.28
CA ALA A 191 -6.34 6.14 7.04
C ALA A 191 -6.93 6.14 5.63
N GLY A 192 -8.18 6.56 5.48
CA GLY A 192 -8.85 6.52 4.17
C GLY A 192 -9.20 5.10 3.71
N TRP A 193 -9.46 4.19 4.64
CA TRP A 193 -9.92 2.83 4.37
C TRP A 193 -11.40 2.70 4.63
N SER A 194 -12.09 1.90 3.84
CA SER A 194 -13.47 1.50 4.11
C SER A 194 -13.78 0.11 3.56
N PHE A 195 -14.46 -0.69 4.37
CA PHE A 195 -14.90 -2.04 4.03
C PHE A 195 -16.44 -2.14 3.93
N HIS A 196 -17.14 -1.00 3.96
CA HIS A 196 -18.61 -0.92 3.97
C HIS A 196 -19.26 -0.90 2.58
N GLY A 197 -18.53 -1.38 1.55
CA GLY A 197 -19.09 -1.54 0.21
C GLY A 197 -19.13 -0.26 -0.63
N LEU A 198 -18.46 0.80 -0.20
CA LEU A 198 -18.23 2.02 -0.97
C LEU A 198 -16.76 2.13 -1.38
N VAL A 199 -16.49 2.72 -2.53
CA VAL A 199 -15.16 3.11 -3.00
C VAL A 199 -15.10 4.62 -3.20
N GLY A 200 -14.00 5.24 -2.79
CA GLY A 200 -13.82 6.68 -2.89
C GLY A 200 -13.54 7.14 -4.32
N ARG A 201 -13.68 8.45 -4.57
CA ARG A 201 -13.49 9.06 -5.89
C ARG A 201 -12.08 8.88 -6.45
N PHE A 202 -11.08 8.69 -5.59
CA PHE A 202 -9.69 8.47 -6.01
C PHE A 202 -9.36 7.01 -6.33
N SER A 203 -10.28 6.07 -6.06
CA SER A 203 -10.06 4.65 -6.35
C SER A 203 -9.84 4.35 -7.84
N LYS A 204 -10.39 5.21 -8.72
CA LYS A 204 -10.18 5.12 -10.17
C LYS A 204 -10.21 6.53 -10.78
N PRO A 205 -9.41 6.80 -11.83
CA PRO A 205 -9.24 8.15 -12.39
C PRO A 205 -10.50 8.74 -13.03
N TRP A 206 -11.48 7.91 -13.38
CA TRP A 206 -12.75 8.36 -13.96
C TRP A 206 -13.84 8.64 -12.91
N LEU A 207 -13.65 8.27 -11.64
CA LEU A 207 -14.63 8.53 -10.60
C LEU A 207 -14.59 10.00 -10.17
N ARG A 208 -15.76 10.58 -9.92
CA ARG A 208 -15.93 11.97 -9.46
C ARG A 208 -16.50 12.06 -8.03
N LYS A 209 -17.05 10.97 -7.53
CA LYS A 209 -17.62 10.83 -6.19
C LYS A 209 -17.50 9.39 -5.72
N ALA A 210 -17.75 9.13 -4.46
CA ALA A 210 -17.86 7.78 -3.94
C ALA A 210 -19.02 7.02 -4.64
N VAL A 211 -18.79 5.75 -4.92
CA VAL A 211 -19.75 4.87 -5.59
C VAL A 211 -19.80 3.52 -4.88
N GLU A 212 -20.87 2.76 -5.12
CA GLU A 212 -20.94 1.38 -4.65
C GLU A 212 -19.85 0.52 -5.28
N ALA A 213 -19.22 -0.31 -4.46
CA ALA A 213 -18.27 -1.29 -4.92
C ALA A 213 -18.96 -2.39 -5.73
N SER A 214 -18.39 -2.80 -6.86
CA SER A 214 -18.81 -4.01 -7.56
C SER A 214 -18.63 -5.25 -6.68
N ASP A 215 -19.28 -6.35 -7.00
CA ASP A 215 -19.16 -7.60 -6.22
C ASP A 215 -17.70 -8.09 -6.17
N VAL A 216 -16.97 -7.97 -7.28
CA VAL A 216 -15.54 -8.29 -7.33
C VAL A 216 -14.74 -7.39 -6.38
N LYS A 217 -15.02 -6.07 -6.37
CA LYS A 217 -14.35 -5.13 -5.47
C LYS A 217 -14.71 -5.39 -4.01
N ARG A 218 -15.98 -5.69 -3.70
CA ARG A 218 -16.42 -6.10 -2.34
C ARG A 218 -15.67 -7.34 -1.87
N MET A 219 -15.52 -8.34 -2.75
CA MET A 219 -14.75 -9.55 -2.44
C MET A 219 -13.27 -9.23 -2.22
N LYS A 220 -12.64 -8.38 -3.06
CA LYS A 220 -11.25 -7.91 -2.84
C LYS A 220 -11.09 -7.23 -1.47
N LEU A 221 -12.01 -6.33 -1.11
CA LEU A 221 -11.99 -5.63 0.19
C LEU A 221 -12.19 -6.61 1.37
N SER A 222 -13.03 -7.63 1.20
CA SER A 222 -13.20 -8.68 2.23
C SER A 222 -11.88 -9.45 2.47
N PHE A 223 -11.14 -9.80 1.42
CA PHE A 223 -9.82 -10.41 1.57
C PHE A 223 -8.80 -9.46 2.21
N ALA A 224 -8.77 -8.19 1.79
CA ALA A 224 -7.91 -7.18 2.41
C ALA A 224 -8.18 -7.06 3.92
N LYS A 225 -9.46 -7.00 4.34
CA LYS A 225 -9.85 -6.99 5.76
C LYS A 225 -9.35 -8.22 6.51
N LYS A 226 -9.51 -9.43 5.94
CA LYS A 226 -9.01 -10.67 6.53
C LYS A 226 -7.49 -10.67 6.66
N LEU A 227 -6.77 -10.20 5.64
CA LEU A 227 -5.31 -10.15 5.64
C LEU A 227 -4.78 -9.16 6.69
N VAL A 228 -5.38 -7.98 6.80
CA VAL A 228 -5.02 -6.99 7.84
C VAL A 228 -5.31 -7.56 9.23
N SER A 229 -6.48 -8.20 9.44
CA SER A 229 -6.81 -8.86 10.70
C SER A 229 -5.80 -9.96 11.07
N TRP A 230 -5.38 -10.76 10.08
CA TRP A 230 -4.36 -11.79 10.28
C TRP A 230 -3.01 -11.19 10.64
N LEU A 231 -2.57 -10.13 9.94
CA LEU A 231 -1.35 -9.41 10.30
C LEU A 231 -1.40 -8.82 11.71
N ALA A 232 -2.54 -8.23 12.09
CA ALA A 232 -2.74 -7.66 13.42
C ALA A 232 -2.65 -8.73 14.52
N LYS A 233 -3.16 -9.94 14.25
CA LYS A 233 -3.00 -11.08 15.16
C LYS A 233 -1.54 -11.51 15.33
N LEU A 234 -0.74 -11.42 14.26
CA LEU A 234 0.70 -11.73 14.31
C LEU A 234 1.54 -10.59 14.91
N ASN A 235 1.02 -9.38 14.91
CA ASN A 235 1.69 -8.16 15.39
C ASN A 235 0.77 -7.40 16.37
N PRO A 236 0.50 -7.95 17.56
CA PRO A 236 -0.45 -7.35 18.53
C PRO A 236 -0.04 -5.91 18.88
N GLY A 237 -1.03 -4.99 18.86
CA GLY A 237 -0.83 -3.59 19.22
C GLY A 237 -0.10 -2.74 18.17
N LYS A 238 0.23 -3.29 16.99
CA LYS A 238 0.99 -2.54 15.97
C LYS A 238 0.15 -1.98 14.82
N ILE A 239 -1.08 -2.45 14.61
CA ILE A 239 -1.96 -1.95 13.54
C ILE A 239 -3.12 -1.18 14.14
N PHE A 240 -3.22 0.08 13.78
CA PHE A 240 -4.23 1.04 14.20
C PHE A 240 -5.13 1.39 13.02
N VAL A 241 -6.40 1.65 13.28
CA VAL A 241 -7.39 2.00 12.26
C VAL A 241 -8.23 3.18 12.71
N LEU A 242 -8.53 4.10 11.79
CA LEU A 242 -9.49 5.18 12.02
C LEU A 242 -10.88 4.69 11.62
N GLU A 243 -11.86 4.79 12.54
CA GLU A 243 -13.30 4.55 12.33
C GLU A 243 -13.71 3.15 11.83
N GLU A 244 -12.77 2.31 11.41
CA GLU A 244 -13.05 0.96 10.91
C GLU A 244 -13.00 -0.08 12.04
N ASP A 245 -13.77 -1.14 11.88
CA ASP A 245 -13.72 -2.30 12.77
C ASP A 245 -13.06 -3.48 12.05
N ILE A 246 -11.77 -3.68 12.32
CA ILE A 246 -11.00 -4.81 11.84
C ILE A 246 -10.56 -5.64 13.06
N PRO A 247 -10.87 -6.94 13.12
CA PRO A 247 -10.49 -7.77 14.26
C PRO A 247 -8.97 -7.72 14.51
N ASN A 248 -8.59 -7.72 15.80
CA ASN A 248 -7.20 -7.68 16.29
C ASN A 248 -6.43 -6.37 16.05
N THR A 249 -7.02 -5.36 15.42
CA THR A 249 -6.44 -4.01 15.33
C THR A 249 -6.84 -3.16 16.54
N VAL A 250 -6.17 -2.03 16.71
CA VAL A 250 -6.53 -1.00 17.69
C VAL A 250 -7.30 0.08 16.97
N ARG A 251 -8.56 0.30 17.35
CA ARG A 251 -9.36 1.40 16.81
C ARG A 251 -8.97 2.70 17.50
N LEU A 252 -8.80 3.75 16.71
CA LEU A 252 -8.64 5.13 17.17
C LEU A 252 -9.85 5.94 16.71
N GLU A 253 -10.32 6.82 17.60
CA GLU A 253 -11.26 7.87 17.23
C GLU A 253 -10.49 9.12 16.80
N ASP A 254 -11.13 10.01 16.06
CA ASP A 254 -10.48 11.19 15.48
C ASP A 254 -9.81 12.09 16.52
N GLU A 255 -10.44 12.23 17.71
CA GLU A 255 -9.89 13.02 18.82
C GLU A 255 -8.59 12.45 19.40
N GLU A 256 -8.35 11.15 19.23
CA GLU A 256 -7.15 10.46 19.72
C GLU A 256 -5.97 10.58 18.76
N LEU A 257 -6.23 10.93 17.49
CA LEU A 257 -5.23 10.92 16.42
C LEU A 257 -4.05 11.85 16.72
N ASP A 258 -4.31 13.08 17.20
CA ASP A 258 -3.26 14.04 17.53
C ASP A 258 -2.32 13.50 18.65
N SER A 259 -2.91 12.97 19.71
CA SER A 259 -2.15 12.37 20.81
C SER A 259 -1.35 11.16 20.37
N PHE A 260 -1.95 10.28 19.58
CA PHE A 260 -1.30 9.09 19.02
C PHE A 260 -0.10 9.46 18.13
N LEU A 261 -0.29 10.37 17.19
CA LEU A 261 0.76 10.80 16.27
C LEU A 261 1.90 11.54 16.99
N SER A 262 1.57 12.38 17.98
CA SER A 262 2.56 13.13 18.78
C SER A 262 3.35 12.22 19.72
N GLY A 263 2.76 11.14 20.21
CA GLY A 263 3.39 10.12 21.06
C GLY A 263 4.25 9.11 20.29
N GLY A 264 4.29 9.17 18.95
CA GLY A 264 5.06 8.26 18.10
C GLY A 264 4.53 6.83 18.10
N GLY A 265 3.22 6.65 18.32
CA GLY A 265 2.58 5.32 18.30
C GLY A 265 3.06 4.36 19.38
N ARG A 266 3.62 4.87 20.46
CA ARG A 266 4.05 4.04 21.60
C ARG A 266 2.85 3.75 22.47
N GLY A 267 2.30 2.56 22.31
CA GLY A 267 1.37 1.92 23.22
C GLY A 267 2.01 0.71 23.86
#